data_e2c2d144d734c3fe5afdaf97f4ed89ec
#
_entry.id   e2c2d144d734c3fe5afdaf97f4ed89ec
#
_cell.length_a   1.000
_cell.length_b   1.000
_cell.length_c   1.000
_cell.angle_alpha   90.00
_cell.angle_beta   90.00
_cell.angle_gamma   90.00
#
_symmetry.space_group_name_H-M   'P 1'
#
loop_
_entity.id
_entity.type
_entity.pdbx_description
1 polymer ?
#
loop_
_entity_poly.entity_id
_entity_poly.type
_entity_poly.pdbx_seq_one_letter_code
_entity_poly.pdbx_strand_id
1 'polypeptide(L)'
;MPLKHETVTTDRLLHEGRLANLALSLIAGESGLSRQVTNPRLQKPGLALAGFLEYVKPGRVQVIGFSEAQFLATLPPATVAERVEALVGLEPPLIVVSKAMEQTAALFAPACERLNVPLAITTVTTSVVIERLAGTLEFLLAPHEVIHGDLLDIFAIGVLILGESGSGKSEGALELVHRGHRLVADDVVEIYRVRNEDLVGQAPEEVRGLMEVRGLGLISIEQLFGVIAVRDSKPIDLVVKLVPENDTRVERLGLAENTIEILGLRRPLLKVPVAPGKSLALLIEAAARKYLLSQRGVTDAASEYIARHDEKLQGR
;
A
#
# COMPACT_ATOMS: atom_id res chain seq x y z
N MET A 1 -2.68 -20.87 -2.72
CA MET A 1 -1.72 -20.83 -1.61
C MET A 1 -2.24 -19.89 -0.54
N PRO A 2 -2.11 -20.17 0.76
CA PRO A 2 -2.42 -19.16 1.76
C PRO A 2 -1.47 -17.98 1.57
N LEU A 3 -2.01 -16.75 1.56
CA LEU A 3 -1.23 -15.52 1.49
C LEU A 3 -0.28 -15.47 2.69
N LYS A 4 1.00 -15.28 2.43
CA LYS A 4 2.02 -15.19 3.48
C LYS A 4 1.83 -13.85 4.20
N HIS A 5 1.51 -13.87 5.49
CA HIS A 5 1.52 -12.68 6.31
C HIS A 5 2.98 -12.27 6.53
N GLU A 6 3.27 -11.04 6.17
CA GLU A 6 4.59 -10.49 6.38
C GLU A 6 4.78 -10.03 7.82
N THR A 7 6.03 -9.95 8.25
CA THR A 7 6.42 -9.38 9.53
C THR A 7 7.35 -8.21 9.26
N VAL A 8 7.31 -7.20 10.10
CA VAL A 8 8.22 -6.05 9.98
C VAL A 8 9.02 -5.90 11.27
N THR A 9 10.32 -5.71 11.15
CA THR A 9 11.16 -5.44 12.32
C THR A 9 10.83 -4.06 12.90
N THR A 10 10.99 -3.91 14.21
CA THR A 10 10.83 -2.60 14.86
C THR A 10 11.80 -1.57 14.29
N ASP A 11 13.02 -1.96 13.94
CA ASP A 11 13.99 -1.11 13.27
C ASP A 11 13.44 -0.53 11.96
N ARG A 12 12.97 -1.40 11.05
CA ARG A 12 12.36 -0.97 9.78
C ARG A 12 11.16 -0.06 10.02
N LEU A 13 10.33 -0.36 11.02
CA LEU A 13 9.16 0.45 11.35
C LEU A 13 9.54 1.86 11.82
N LEU A 14 10.56 1.99 12.67
CA LEU A 14 11.01 3.30 13.17
C LEU A 14 11.66 4.17 12.09
N HIS A 15 12.28 3.55 11.07
CA HIS A 15 12.92 4.25 9.94
C HIS A 15 12.00 4.36 8.71
N GLU A 16 10.74 3.94 8.81
CA GLU A 16 9.79 4.02 7.70
C GLU A 16 9.45 5.48 7.33
N GLY A 17 9.71 5.85 6.10
CA GLY A 17 9.51 7.22 5.60
C GLY A 17 8.09 7.76 5.76
N ARG A 18 7.07 6.89 5.70
CA ARG A 18 5.66 7.23 5.96
C ARG A 18 5.40 7.71 7.38
N LEU A 19 6.27 7.36 8.32
CA LEU A 19 6.21 7.74 9.73
C LEU A 19 7.12 8.91 10.09
N ALA A 20 7.87 9.49 9.16
CA ALA A 20 8.80 10.60 9.41
C ALA A 20 8.15 11.76 10.18
N ASN A 21 6.91 12.09 9.88
CA ASN A 21 6.14 13.14 10.57
C ASN A 21 5.76 12.81 12.02
N LEU A 22 5.93 11.56 12.46
CA LEU A 22 5.74 11.19 13.86
C LEU A 22 6.94 11.53 14.72
N ALA A 23 8.12 11.76 14.13
CA ALA A 23 9.37 12.03 14.83
C ALA A 23 9.58 11.11 16.03
N LEU A 24 9.47 9.78 15.78
CA LEU A 24 9.68 8.76 16.80
C LEU A 24 11.15 8.74 17.22
N SER A 25 11.43 8.95 18.49
CA SER A 25 12.78 8.91 19.04
C SER A 25 12.92 7.71 19.98
N LEU A 26 13.81 6.78 19.66
CA LEU A 26 14.13 5.65 20.54
C LEU A 26 14.85 6.14 21.78
N ILE A 27 14.41 5.69 22.98
CA ILE A 27 14.98 6.12 24.25
C ILE A 27 15.45 4.97 25.14
N ALA A 28 15.05 3.72 24.85
CA ALA A 28 15.53 2.52 25.53
C ALA A 28 15.28 1.27 24.68
N GLY A 29 15.95 0.16 25.01
CA GLY A 29 15.73 -1.14 24.41
C GLY A 29 16.25 -1.29 22.98
N GLU A 30 17.33 -0.59 22.62
CA GLU A 30 17.94 -0.62 21.29
C GLU A 30 18.28 -2.05 20.82
N SER A 31 18.77 -2.90 21.72
CA SER A 31 19.07 -4.31 21.42
C SER A 31 17.85 -5.12 20.97
N GLY A 32 16.62 -4.61 21.17
CA GLY A 32 15.36 -5.24 20.77
C GLY A 32 14.84 -4.80 19.40
N LEU A 33 15.56 -4.01 18.60
CA LEU A 33 15.10 -3.49 17.31
C LEU A 33 14.81 -4.58 16.26
N SER A 34 15.35 -5.78 16.42
CA SER A 34 15.04 -6.95 15.59
C SER A 34 13.69 -7.60 15.89
N ARG A 35 12.97 -7.17 16.96
CA ARG A 35 11.65 -7.72 17.32
C ARG A 35 10.65 -7.51 16.19
N GLN A 36 9.78 -8.50 15.99
CA GLN A 36 8.84 -8.54 14.88
C GLN A 36 7.47 -7.98 15.28
N VAL A 37 7.02 -6.99 14.56
CA VAL A 37 5.61 -6.59 14.55
C VAL A 37 4.88 -7.53 13.58
N THR A 38 3.85 -8.21 14.06
CA THR A 38 3.11 -9.22 13.28
C THR A 38 1.63 -8.89 13.14
N ASN A 39 1.18 -7.81 13.76
CA ASN A 39 -0.23 -7.42 13.76
C ASN A 39 -0.36 -5.91 13.48
N PRO A 40 -1.15 -5.51 12.49
CA PRO A 40 -1.32 -4.10 12.15
C PRO A 40 -2.11 -3.31 13.20
N ARG A 41 -2.87 -4.02 14.06
CA ARG A 41 -3.64 -3.36 15.11
C ARG A 41 -2.74 -2.98 16.27
N LEU A 42 -2.82 -1.74 16.67
CA LEU A 42 -2.17 -1.21 17.86
C LEU A 42 -3.00 -1.49 19.11
N GLN A 43 -2.38 -1.36 20.26
CA GLN A 43 -3.08 -1.54 21.54
C GLN A 43 -2.73 -0.43 22.53
N LYS A 44 -3.75 0.11 23.18
CA LYS A 44 -3.59 0.93 24.38
C LYS A 44 -3.65 -0.01 25.60
N PRO A 45 -2.59 -0.11 26.39
CA PRO A 45 -2.50 -1.14 27.44
C PRO A 45 -3.15 -0.73 28.77
N GLY A 46 -4.14 0.15 28.78
CA GLY A 46 -4.79 0.63 30.01
C GLY A 46 -5.30 -0.50 30.90
N LEU A 47 -5.97 -1.52 30.33
CA LEU A 47 -6.43 -2.69 31.08
C LEU A 47 -5.26 -3.55 31.60
N ALA A 48 -4.19 -3.69 30.84
CA ALA A 48 -3.01 -4.42 31.28
C ALA A 48 -2.34 -3.73 32.48
N LEU A 49 -2.21 -2.41 32.43
CA LEU A 49 -1.71 -1.59 33.53
C LEU A 49 -2.63 -1.67 34.76
N ALA A 50 -3.94 -1.89 34.59
CA ALA A 50 -4.87 -2.18 35.67
C ALA A 50 -4.75 -3.63 36.21
N GLY A 51 -3.96 -4.51 35.55
CA GLY A 51 -3.69 -5.88 36.01
C GLY A 51 -4.29 -6.98 35.16
N PHE A 52 -4.99 -6.66 34.06
CA PHE A 52 -5.60 -7.63 33.14
C PHE A 52 -4.67 -7.91 31.96
N LEU A 53 -3.57 -8.63 32.18
CA LEU A 53 -2.51 -8.87 31.19
C LEU A 53 -2.95 -9.79 30.04
N GLU A 54 -3.93 -10.65 30.25
CA GLU A 54 -4.45 -11.61 29.24
C GLU A 54 -5.03 -10.91 27.98
N TYR A 55 -5.37 -9.62 28.08
CA TYR A 55 -5.85 -8.84 26.96
C TYR A 55 -4.75 -8.28 26.07
N VAL A 56 -3.49 -8.35 26.48
CA VAL A 56 -2.36 -7.95 25.64
C VAL A 56 -2.14 -9.03 24.57
N LYS A 57 -2.25 -8.62 23.32
CA LYS A 57 -2.05 -9.54 22.20
C LYS A 57 -0.61 -9.46 21.71
N PRO A 58 0.05 -10.62 21.48
CA PRO A 58 1.43 -10.66 20.99
C PRO A 58 1.56 -9.99 19.62
N GLY A 59 2.76 -9.50 19.33
CA GLY A 59 3.10 -8.89 18.04
C GLY A 59 2.46 -7.52 17.78
N ARG A 60 1.80 -6.91 18.76
CA ARG A 60 1.20 -5.58 18.67
C ARG A 60 2.06 -4.50 19.31
N VAL A 61 2.18 -3.38 18.62
CA VAL A 61 2.75 -2.15 19.19
C VAL A 61 1.83 -1.64 20.28
N GLN A 62 2.40 -1.30 21.44
CA GLN A 62 1.67 -0.71 22.57
C GLN A 62 1.83 0.81 22.52
N VAL A 63 0.72 1.55 22.69
CA VAL A 63 0.74 3.03 22.68
C VAL A 63 0.27 3.55 24.02
N ILE A 64 1.17 4.21 24.73
CA ILE A 64 0.91 4.89 26.00
C ILE A 64 0.45 6.31 25.72
N GLY A 65 -0.77 6.61 26.06
CA GLY A 65 -1.37 7.93 25.93
C GLY A 65 -1.61 8.61 27.27
N PHE A 66 -2.27 9.77 27.21
CA PHE A 66 -2.57 10.58 28.38
C PHE A 66 -3.39 9.81 29.46
N SER A 67 -4.37 9.00 29.04
CA SER A 67 -5.19 8.21 29.98
C SER A 67 -4.36 7.18 30.75
N GLU A 68 -3.44 6.50 30.10
CA GLU A 68 -2.54 5.54 30.74
C GLU A 68 -1.58 6.25 31.71
N ALA A 69 -1.02 7.40 31.30
CA ALA A 69 -0.16 8.20 32.17
C ALA A 69 -0.88 8.70 33.39
N GLN A 70 -2.10 9.23 33.25
CA GLN A 70 -2.91 9.69 34.37
C GLN A 70 -3.29 8.53 35.30
N PHE A 71 -3.64 7.38 34.77
CA PHE A 71 -3.93 6.20 35.58
C PHE A 71 -2.71 5.78 36.42
N LEU A 72 -1.53 5.68 35.81
CA LEU A 72 -0.29 5.35 36.53
C LEU A 72 -0.01 6.38 37.68
N ALA A 73 -0.28 7.65 37.44
CA ALA A 73 -0.08 8.70 38.44
C ALA A 73 -1.00 8.54 39.68
N THR A 74 -2.08 7.76 39.62
CA THR A 74 -2.97 7.48 40.77
C THR A 74 -2.47 6.32 41.62
N LEU A 75 -1.48 5.54 41.16
CA LEU A 75 -1.00 4.33 41.83
C LEU A 75 0.21 4.63 42.72
N PRO A 76 0.43 3.85 43.80
CA PRO A 76 1.67 3.90 44.56
C PRO A 76 2.88 3.52 43.66
N PRO A 77 4.07 4.12 43.88
CA PRO A 77 5.26 3.87 43.07
C PRO A 77 5.65 2.41 42.92
N ALA A 78 5.53 1.62 43.98
CA ALA A 78 5.82 0.17 43.95
C ALA A 78 4.84 -0.57 43.01
N THR A 79 3.56 -0.22 43.06
CA THR A 79 2.54 -0.80 42.15
C THR A 79 2.80 -0.37 40.70
N VAL A 80 3.20 0.88 40.44
CA VAL A 80 3.58 1.34 39.10
C VAL A 80 4.71 0.49 38.58
N ALA A 81 5.78 0.30 39.34
CA ALA A 81 6.93 -0.51 38.91
C ALA A 81 6.52 -1.96 38.60
N GLU A 82 5.69 -2.59 39.45
CA GLU A 82 5.15 -3.93 39.20
C GLU A 82 4.34 -4.02 37.89
N ARG A 83 3.43 -3.04 37.67
CA ARG A 83 2.55 -3.03 36.49
C ARG A 83 3.32 -2.80 35.18
N VAL A 84 4.28 -1.89 35.22
CA VAL A 84 5.18 -1.61 34.09
C VAL A 84 6.01 -2.85 33.78
N GLU A 85 6.63 -3.45 34.80
CA GLU A 85 7.42 -4.69 34.66
C GLU A 85 6.59 -5.82 34.02
N ALA A 86 5.38 -6.02 34.52
CA ALA A 86 4.48 -7.05 34.00
C ALA A 86 4.09 -6.83 32.53
N LEU A 87 3.84 -5.57 32.12
CA LEU A 87 3.53 -5.24 30.73
C LEU A 87 4.74 -5.42 29.82
N VAL A 88 5.92 -4.93 30.22
CA VAL A 88 7.15 -5.04 29.44
C VAL A 88 7.59 -6.50 29.36
N GLY A 89 7.35 -7.30 30.43
CA GLY A 89 7.62 -8.73 30.48
C GLY A 89 6.80 -9.58 29.50
N LEU A 90 5.74 -9.03 28.89
CA LEU A 90 5.03 -9.65 27.76
C LEU A 90 5.75 -9.45 26.42
N GLU A 91 6.88 -8.79 26.45
CA GLU A 91 7.80 -8.61 25.32
C GLU A 91 7.12 -8.01 24.06
N PRO A 92 6.37 -6.91 24.17
CA PRO A 92 5.81 -6.26 22.99
C PRO A 92 6.92 -5.84 22.02
N PRO A 93 6.67 -5.83 20.71
CA PRO A 93 7.71 -5.47 19.75
C PRO A 93 8.15 -4.02 19.85
N LEU A 94 7.26 -3.13 20.28
CA LEU A 94 7.53 -1.70 20.47
C LEU A 94 6.52 -1.11 21.47
N ILE A 95 7.01 -0.23 22.32
CA ILE A 95 6.18 0.67 23.14
C ILE A 95 6.41 2.09 22.66
N VAL A 96 5.33 2.84 22.41
CA VAL A 96 5.38 4.25 22.01
C VAL A 96 4.70 5.12 23.05
N VAL A 97 5.41 6.10 23.59
CA VAL A 97 4.86 7.12 24.48
C VAL A 97 4.59 8.40 23.70
N SER A 98 3.33 8.82 23.64
CA SER A 98 2.89 9.99 22.87
C SER A 98 2.94 11.28 23.69
N LYS A 99 2.81 12.46 23.01
CA LYS A 99 2.75 13.81 23.63
C LYS A 99 3.96 14.19 24.50
N ALA A 100 5.15 13.72 24.16
CA ALA A 100 6.38 14.01 24.90
C ALA A 100 6.25 13.81 26.44
N MET A 101 5.52 12.78 26.88
CA MET A 101 5.36 12.48 28.30
C MET A 101 6.62 11.81 28.86
N GLU A 102 7.71 12.58 28.98
CA GLU A 102 9.04 12.11 29.40
C GLU A 102 9.02 11.42 30.76
N GLN A 103 8.27 11.97 31.73
CA GLN A 103 8.12 11.34 33.04
C GLN A 103 7.48 9.95 32.98
N THR A 104 6.48 9.79 32.12
CA THR A 104 5.86 8.47 31.90
C THR A 104 6.83 7.54 31.17
N ALA A 105 7.54 8.01 30.16
CA ALA A 105 8.54 7.22 29.45
C ALA A 105 9.67 6.75 30.39
N ALA A 106 10.10 7.60 31.33
CA ALA A 106 11.11 7.26 32.34
C ALA A 106 10.67 6.10 33.27
N LEU A 107 9.36 5.88 33.49
CA LEU A 107 8.86 4.74 34.23
C LEU A 107 9.08 3.40 33.51
N PHE A 108 9.04 3.43 32.18
CA PHE A 108 9.19 2.23 31.33
C PHE A 108 10.64 1.92 30.98
N ALA A 109 11.49 2.96 30.85
CA ALA A 109 12.84 2.83 30.34
C ALA A 109 13.71 1.76 31.04
N PRO A 110 13.74 1.62 32.38
CA PRO A 110 14.58 0.62 33.03
C PRO A 110 14.17 -0.82 32.70
N ALA A 111 12.87 -1.10 32.66
CA ALA A 111 12.35 -2.42 32.28
C ALA A 111 12.58 -2.71 30.79
N CYS A 112 12.34 -1.72 29.93
CA CYS A 112 12.55 -1.82 28.48
C CYS A 112 14.01 -2.09 28.14
N GLU A 113 14.95 -1.42 28.79
CA GLU A 113 16.38 -1.66 28.57
C GLU A 113 16.80 -3.08 29.01
N ARG A 114 16.38 -3.50 30.20
CA ARG A 114 16.73 -4.82 30.72
C ARG A 114 16.13 -5.98 29.91
N LEU A 115 14.91 -5.83 29.41
CA LEU A 115 14.19 -6.86 28.67
C LEU A 115 14.33 -6.70 27.13
N ASN A 116 15.16 -5.76 26.67
CA ASN A 116 15.37 -5.47 25.26
C ASN A 116 14.04 -5.24 24.52
N VAL A 117 13.16 -4.42 25.10
CA VAL A 117 11.90 -3.98 24.48
C VAL A 117 12.07 -2.55 23.99
N PRO A 118 12.00 -2.28 22.70
CA PRO A 118 12.14 -0.93 22.18
C PRO A 118 11.09 0.01 22.76
N LEU A 119 11.54 1.16 23.27
CA LEU A 119 10.72 2.24 23.78
C LEU A 119 11.00 3.51 23.01
N ALA A 120 9.98 4.02 22.32
CA ALA A 120 10.07 5.28 21.60
C ALA A 120 9.14 6.35 22.18
N ILE A 121 9.54 7.61 22.00
CA ILE A 121 8.73 8.77 22.42
C ILE A 121 8.46 9.66 21.20
N THR A 122 7.32 10.36 21.22
CA THR A 122 6.96 11.36 20.22
C THR A 122 6.19 12.52 20.83
N THR A 123 6.33 13.71 20.25
CA THR A 123 5.55 14.91 20.61
C THR A 123 4.11 14.86 20.09
N VAL A 124 3.83 13.97 19.12
CA VAL A 124 2.54 13.88 18.43
C VAL A 124 1.46 13.28 19.35
N THR A 125 0.21 13.67 19.12
CA THR A 125 -0.94 13.20 19.91
C THR A 125 -1.22 11.71 19.68
N THR A 126 -1.76 11.04 20.71
CA THR A 126 -2.02 9.59 20.68
C THR A 126 -2.91 9.16 19.53
N SER A 127 -3.93 9.94 19.17
CA SER A 127 -4.85 9.62 18.06
C SER A 127 -4.13 9.61 16.72
N VAL A 128 -3.28 10.61 16.46
CA VAL A 128 -2.50 10.71 15.23
C VAL A 128 -1.42 9.60 15.17
N VAL A 129 -0.78 9.29 16.30
CA VAL A 129 0.17 8.17 16.39
C VAL A 129 -0.51 6.86 16.02
N ILE A 130 -1.69 6.58 16.60
CA ILE A 130 -2.44 5.35 16.31
C ILE A 130 -2.87 5.29 14.85
N GLU A 131 -3.43 6.36 14.31
CA GLU A 131 -3.88 6.42 12.92
C GLU A 131 -2.74 6.14 11.94
N ARG A 132 -1.61 6.85 12.08
CA ARG A 132 -0.48 6.72 11.17
C ARG A 132 0.24 5.39 11.29
N LEU A 133 0.51 4.93 12.51
CA LEU A 133 1.13 3.61 12.72
C LEU A 133 0.23 2.48 12.21
N ALA A 134 -1.09 2.53 12.46
CA ALA A 134 -2.01 1.51 11.98
C ALA A 134 -2.03 1.45 10.45
N GLY A 135 -2.18 2.61 9.77
CA GLY A 135 -2.18 2.67 8.31
C GLY A 135 -0.86 2.18 7.70
N THR A 136 0.27 2.53 8.30
CA THR A 136 1.59 2.07 7.86
C THR A 136 1.76 0.56 8.07
N LEU A 137 1.36 0.03 9.23
CA LEU A 137 1.45 -1.41 9.51
C LEU A 137 0.48 -2.23 8.65
N GLU A 138 -0.73 -1.72 8.36
CA GLU A 138 -1.64 -2.34 7.39
C GLU A 138 -0.98 -2.52 6.03
N PHE A 139 -0.17 -1.56 5.62
CA PHE A 139 0.56 -1.63 4.36
C PHE A 139 1.78 -2.56 4.44
N LEU A 140 2.66 -2.39 5.43
CA LEU A 140 3.90 -3.16 5.58
C LEU A 140 3.66 -4.66 5.84
N LEU A 141 2.54 -5.01 6.46
CA LEU A 141 2.13 -6.38 6.76
C LEU A 141 1.17 -6.96 5.72
N ALA A 142 0.85 -6.19 4.67
CA ALA A 142 -0.03 -6.63 3.61
C ALA A 142 0.62 -7.73 2.76
N PRO A 143 -0.13 -8.76 2.36
CA PRO A 143 0.33 -9.67 1.32
C PRO A 143 0.71 -8.88 0.07
N HIS A 144 1.87 -9.19 -0.51
CA HIS A 144 2.34 -8.51 -1.71
C HIS A 144 2.95 -9.47 -2.72
N GLU A 145 3.00 -9.02 -3.96
CA GLU A 145 3.71 -9.66 -5.07
C GLU A 145 4.31 -8.61 -5.99
N VAL A 146 5.32 -9.03 -6.74
CA VAL A 146 5.98 -8.18 -7.74
C VAL A 146 5.57 -8.65 -9.12
N ILE A 147 5.10 -7.71 -9.94
CA ILE A 147 4.66 -8.00 -11.31
C ILE A 147 5.45 -7.13 -12.29
N HIS A 148 5.89 -7.72 -13.41
CA HIS A 148 6.45 -6.96 -14.53
C HIS A 148 5.35 -6.25 -15.31
N GLY A 149 5.41 -4.93 -15.35
CA GLY A 149 4.43 -4.07 -16.00
C GLY A 149 4.61 -2.62 -15.62
N ASP A 150 3.81 -1.75 -16.22
CA ASP A 150 3.81 -0.32 -15.90
C ASP A 150 2.50 0.04 -15.19
N LEU A 151 2.57 0.89 -14.19
CA LEU A 151 1.40 1.40 -13.49
C LEU A 151 1.31 2.92 -13.67
N LEU A 152 0.16 3.39 -14.16
CA LEU A 152 -0.11 4.82 -14.34
C LEU A 152 -1.44 5.23 -13.70
N ASP A 153 -1.50 6.49 -13.28
CA ASP A 153 -2.75 7.17 -12.90
C ASP A 153 -3.32 7.88 -14.13
N ILE A 154 -4.35 7.30 -14.74
CA ILE A 154 -4.99 7.78 -15.98
C ILE A 154 -6.44 8.18 -15.66
N PHE A 155 -6.78 9.47 -15.79
CA PHE A 155 -8.11 9.99 -15.45
C PHE A 155 -8.56 9.64 -14.02
N ALA A 156 -7.62 9.66 -13.07
CA ALA A 156 -7.82 9.32 -11.66
C ALA A 156 -8.09 7.83 -11.37
N ILE A 157 -7.94 6.91 -12.34
CA ILE A 157 -7.93 5.45 -12.12
C ILE A 157 -6.52 4.88 -12.27
N GLY A 158 -6.19 3.84 -11.52
CA GLY A 158 -4.95 3.10 -11.66
C GLY A 158 -5.06 2.06 -12.76
N VAL A 159 -4.24 2.22 -13.79
CA VAL A 159 -4.17 1.31 -14.93
C VAL A 159 -2.84 0.56 -14.91
N LEU A 160 -2.91 -0.76 -14.66
CA LEU A 160 -1.76 -1.66 -14.75
C LEU A 160 -1.64 -2.18 -16.20
N ILE A 161 -0.52 -1.87 -16.84
CA ILE A 161 -0.23 -2.26 -18.22
C ILE A 161 0.70 -3.47 -18.21
N LEU A 162 0.22 -4.59 -18.72
CA LEU A 162 0.97 -5.83 -18.85
C LEU A 162 1.28 -6.12 -20.33
N GLY A 163 2.41 -6.74 -20.60
CA GLY A 163 2.78 -7.14 -21.97
C GLY A 163 4.19 -7.70 -22.00
N GLU A 164 4.53 -8.38 -23.08
CA GLU A 164 5.86 -8.92 -23.30
C GLU A 164 6.93 -7.81 -23.36
N SER A 165 8.19 -8.17 -23.11
CA SER A 165 9.30 -7.25 -23.32
C SER A 165 9.34 -6.80 -24.78
N GLY A 166 9.56 -5.50 -25.01
CA GLY A 166 9.57 -4.93 -26.37
C GLY A 166 8.19 -4.68 -26.98
N SER A 167 7.09 -4.86 -26.23
CA SER A 167 5.72 -4.54 -26.70
C SER A 167 5.41 -3.04 -26.78
N GLY A 168 6.35 -2.16 -26.41
CA GLY A 168 6.16 -0.70 -26.42
C GLY A 168 5.48 -0.14 -25.17
N LYS A 169 5.50 -0.88 -24.02
CA LYS A 169 4.91 -0.42 -22.77
C LYS A 169 5.49 0.92 -22.33
N SER A 170 6.81 1.00 -22.11
CA SER A 170 7.47 2.21 -21.62
C SER A 170 7.34 3.39 -22.57
N GLU A 171 7.41 3.17 -23.90
CA GLU A 171 7.14 4.22 -24.88
C GLU A 171 5.70 4.72 -24.82
N GLY A 172 4.73 3.81 -24.66
CA GLY A 172 3.33 4.15 -24.45
C GLY A 172 3.09 4.88 -23.13
N ALA A 173 3.77 4.44 -22.07
CA ALA A 173 3.72 5.09 -20.74
C ALA A 173 4.31 6.50 -20.81
N LEU A 174 5.43 6.70 -21.49
CA LEU A 174 6.02 8.02 -21.69
C LEU A 174 5.09 8.96 -22.48
N GLU A 175 4.44 8.46 -23.53
CA GLU A 175 3.44 9.24 -24.28
C GLU A 175 2.25 9.61 -23.39
N LEU A 176 1.77 8.72 -22.51
CA LEU A 176 0.71 9.01 -21.53
C LEU A 176 1.15 10.08 -20.53
N VAL A 177 2.38 10.02 -20.02
CA VAL A 177 2.94 11.06 -19.14
C VAL A 177 3.00 12.41 -19.87
N HIS A 178 3.47 12.43 -21.12
CA HIS A 178 3.49 13.65 -21.95
C HIS A 178 2.09 14.25 -22.15
N ARG A 179 1.05 13.41 -22.16
CA ARG A 179 -0.37 13.83 -22.25
C ARG A 179 -0.96 14.29 -20.91
N GLY A 180 -0.16 14.32 -19.82
CA GLY A 180 -0.56 14.81 -18.51
C GLY A 180 -1.06 13.75 -17.54
N HIS A 181 -0.88 12.45 -17.85
CA HIS A 181 -1.09 11.37 -16.90
C HIS A 181 0.14 11.22 -15.98
N ARG A 182 0.02 10.43 -14.91
CA ARG A 182 1.07 10.31 -13.90
C ARG A 182 1.66 8.91 -13.89
N LEU A 183 2.99 8.82 -13.89
CA LEU A 183 3.70 7.58 -13.68
C LEU A 183 3.62 7.17 -12.20
N VAL A 184 3.35 5.91 -11.93
CA VAL A 184 3.48 5.28 -10.61
C VAL A 184 4.67 4.34 -10.59
N ALA A 185 4.79 3.44 -11.59
CA ALA A 185 5.90 2.51 -11.74
C ALA A 185 6.12 2.16 -13.21
N ASP A 186 7.38 1.96 -13.60
CA ASP A 186 7.81 1.44 -14.90
C ASP A 186 8.51 0.10 -14.72
N ASP A 187 8.24 -0.87 -15.58
CA ASP A 187 8.81 -2.22 -15.67
C ASP A 187 8.53 -3.12 -14.45
N VAL A 188 8.60 -2.61 -13.21
CA VAL A 188 8.41 -3.39 -11.99
C VAL A 188 7.39 -2.72 -11.08
N VAL A 189 6.32 -3.43 -10.77
CA VAL A 189 5.25 -2.96 -9.87
C VAL A 189 5.18 -3.88 -8.66
N GLU A 190 5.40 -3.32 -7.48
CA GLU A 190 5.07 -3.96 -6.21
C GLU A 190 3.59 -3.77 -5.91
N ILE A 191 2.83 -4.85 -5.82
CA ILE A 191 1.38 -4.82 -5.58
C ILE A 191 1.08 -5.36 -4.20
N TYR A 192 0.38 -4.57 -3.38
CA TYR A 192 -0.02 -4.89 -2.02
C TYR A 192 -1.53 -5.07 -1.94
N ARG A 193 -1.97 -6.12 -1.23
CA ARG A 193 -3.39 -6.30 -0.90
C ARG A 193 -3.70 -5.64 0.43
N VAL A 194 -4.21 -4.41 0.37
CA VAL A 194 -4.53 -3.58 1.54
C VAL A 194 -6.00 -3.76 1.93
N ARG A 195 -6.29 -3.83 3.24
CA ARG A 195 -7.67 -3.93 3.79
C ARG A 195 -8.53 -5.05 3.21
N ASN A 196 -7.89 -6.12 2.71
CA ASN A 196 -8.53 -7.25 2.05
C ASN A 196 -9.33 -6.97 0.76
N GLU A 197 -9.47 -5.75 0.31
CA GLU A 197 -10.32 -5.37 -0.83
C GLU A 197 -9.57 -4.59 -1.90
N ASP A 198 -8.49 -3.90 -1.53
CA ASP A 198 -7.74 -3.02 -2.44
C ASP A 198 -6.42 -3.65 -2.87
N LEU A 199 -6.12 -3.56 -4.16
CA LEU A 199 -4.79 -3.77 -4.71
C LEU A 199 -4.14 -2.40 -4.91
N VAL A 200 -3.06 -2.13 -4.21
CA VAL A 200 -2.31 -0.87 -4.34
C VAL A 200 -0.95 -1.17 -4.92
N GLY A 201 -0.64 -0.56 -6.06
CA GLY A 201 0.66 -0.69 -6.72
C GLY A 201 1.55 0.52 -6.46
N GLN A 202 2.85 0.27 -6.39
CA GLN A 202 3.92 1.28 -6.32
C GLN A 202 5.17 0.78 -7.03
N ALA A 203 6.11 1.70 -7.32
CA ALA A 203 7.46 1.32 -7.73
C ALA A 203 8.30 0.89 -6.52
N PRO A 204 9.28 -0.02 -6.68
CA PRO A 204 10.37 -0.18 -5.72
C PRO A 204 11.04 1.18 -5.44
N GLU A 205 11.51 1.39 -4.21
CA GLU A 205 12.02 2.70 -3.76
C GLU A 205 13.20 3.17 -4.61
N GLU A 206 14.06 2.24 -5.02
CA GLU A 206 15.29 2.51 -5.78
C GLU A 206 15.04 3.04 -7.19
N VAL A 207 13.87 2.70 -7.79
CA VAL A 207 13.53 3.08 -9.18
C VAL A 207 12.31 4.00 -9.26
N ARG A 208 11.87 4.55 -8.13
CA ARG A 208 10.70 5.43 -8.09
C ARG A 208 10.89 6.68 -8.95
N GLY A 209 9.95 6.94 -9.85
CA GLY A 209 9.97 8.09 -10.77
C GLY A 209 11.02 7.99 -11.87
N LEU A 210 11.71 6.85 -11.98
CA LEU A 210 12.61 6.55 -13.09
C LEU A 210 11.87 5.72 -14.15
N MET A 211 12.28 5.88 -15.40
CA MET A 211 11.76 5.11 -16.54
C MET A 211 12.91 4.77 -17.48
N GLU A 212 12.95 3.52 -17.98
CA GLU A 212 13.88 3.13 -19.01
C GLU A 212 13.25 3.30 -20.41
N VAL A 213 13.84 4.18 -21.21
CA VAL A 213 13.37 4.45 -22.57
C VAL A 213 14.43 4.04 -23.58
N ARG A 214 14.03 3.20 -24.53
CA ARG A 214 14.93 2.70 -25.57
C ARG A 214 15.53 3.86 -26.36
N GLY A 215 16.86 3.91 -26.43
CA GLY A 215 17.60 4.98 -27.12
C GLY A 215 17.90 6.20 -26.28
N LEU A 216 17.23 6.40 -25.13
CA LEU A 216 17.53 7.47 -24.17
C LEU A 216 18.16 6.95 -22.86
N GLY A 217 18.02 5.65 -22.58
CA GLY A 217 18.43 5.06 -21.31
C GLY A 217 17.49 5.38 -20.14
N LEU A 218 18.03 5.41 -18.93
CA LEU A 218 17.27 5.70 -17.71
C LEU A 218 17.05 7.21 -17.58
N ILE A 219 15.78 7.63 -17.50
CA ILE A 219 15.36 9.03 -17.37
C ILE A 219 14.56 9.24 -16.08
N SER A 220 14.66 10.43 -15.49
CA SER A 220 13.80 10.83 -14.37
C SER A 220 12.57 11.56 -14.91
N ILE A 221 11.39 11.00 -14.69
CA ILE A 221 10.12 11.60 -15.09
C ILE A 221 9.85 12.90 -14.33
N GLU A 222 10.22 12.92 -13.05
CA GLU A 222 10.06 14.13 -12.23
C GLU A 222 10.91 15.30 -12.76
N GLN A 223 12.16 15.03 -13.18
CA GLN A 223 13.04 16.07 -13.72
C GLN A 223 12.59 16.59 -15.10
N LEU A 224 12.01 15.72 -15.93
CA LEU A 224 11.59 16.09 -17.29
C LEU A 224 10.19 16.71 -17.35
N PHE A 225 9.24 16.22 -16.54
CA PHE A 225 7.82 16.60 -16.62
C PHE A 225 7.29 17.27 -15.35
N GLY A 226 8.12 17.40 -14.32
CA GLY A 226 7.78 18.00 -13.03
C GLY A 226 7.20 17.01 -12.01
N VAL A 227 7.22 17.39 -10.74
CA VAL A 227 6.78 16.58 -9.58
C VAL A 227 5.34 16.06 -9.72
N ILE A 228 4.48 16.78 -10.43
CA ILE A 228 3.09 16.37 -10.66
C ILE A 228 2.94 15.19 -11.62
N ALA A 229 3.97 14.86 -12.40
CA ALA A 229 3.97 13.76 -13.36
C ALA A 229 4.25 12.40 -12.71
N VAL A 230 4.63 12.37 -11.43
CA VAL A 230 4.91 11.15 -10.67
C VAL A 230 3.91 11.02 -9.52
N ARG A 231 3.61 9.79 -9.13
CA ARG A 231 2.79 9.44 -7.99
C ARG A 231 3.39 8.25 -7.25
N ASP A 232 3.44 8.30 -5.91
CA ASP A 232 4.08 7.26 -5.09
C ASP A 232 3.37 5.92 -5.15
N SER A 233 2.03 5.93 -5.13
CA SER A 233 1.22 4.70 -5.18
C SER A 233 -0.17 4.97 -5.71
N LYS A 234 -0.82 3.94 -6.26
CA LYS A 234 -2.18 4.02 -6.80
C LYS A 234 -2.93 2.70 -6.62
N PRO A 235 -4.22 2.72 -6.19
CA PRO A 235 -5.08 1.56 -6.33
C PRO A 235 -5.18 1.12 -7.79
N ILE A 236 -5.15 -0.21 -8.03
CA ILE A 236 -5.27 -0.80 -9.37
C ILE A 236 -6.75 -1.04 -9.65
N ASP A 237 -7.30 -0.26 -10.58
CA ASP A 237 -8.70 -0.31 -10.96
C ASP A 237 -8.92 -1.13 -12.23
N LEU A 238 -8.01 -1.06 -13.19
CA LEU A 238 -8.07 -1.69 -14.50
C LEU A 238 -6.72 -2.31 -14.85
N VAL A 239 -6.75 -3.49 -15.45
CA VAL A 239 -5.57 -4.11 -16.06
C VAL A 239 -5.72 -4.09 -17.58
N VAL A 240 -4.72 -3.55 -18.27
CA VAL A 240 -4.61 -3.57 -19.73
C VAL A 240 -3.49 -4.53 -20.10
N LYS A 241 -3.81 -5.59 -20.85
CA LYS A 241 -2.84 -6.55 -21.33
C LYS A 241 -2.59 -6.32 -22.83
N LEU A 242 -1.36 -5.95 -23.15
CA LEU A 242 -0.92 -5.83 -24.54
C LEU A 242 -0.72 -7.21 -25.14
N VAL A 243 -1.30 -7.44 -26.29
CA VAL A 243 -1.23 -8.73 -27.00
C VAL A 243 -0.84 -8.50 -28.45
N PRO A 244 -0.20 -9.47 -29.14
CA PRO A 244 0.08 -9.37 -30.58
C PRO A 244 -1.20 -9.16 -31.39
N GLU A 245 -1.13 -8.43 -32.51
CA GLU A 245 -2.30 -8.10 -33.35
C GLU A 245 -3.03 -9.34 -33.89
N ASN A 246 -2.30 -10.43 -34.09
CA ASN A 246 -2.84 -11.71 -34.59
C ASN A 246 -3.36 -12.65 -33.46
N ASP A 247 -3.45 -12.19 -32.21
CA ASP A 247 -4.12 -12.97 -31.17
C ASP A 247 -5.64 -13.00 -31.42
N THR A 248 -6.11 -14.08 -32.03
CA THR A 248 -7.53 -14.30 -32.38
C THR A 248 -8.45 -14.39 -31.16
N ARG A 249 -7.89 -14.42 -29.92
CA ARG A 249 -8.61 -14.42 -28.64
C ARG A 249 -8.91 -13.02 -28.13
N VAL A 250 -8.63 -11.99 -28.91
CA VAL A 250 -9.09 -10.63 -28.63
C VAL A 250 -10.57 -10.57 -28.99
N GLU A 251 -11.41 -10.95 -28.05
CA GLU A 251 -12.85 -10.83 -28.21
C GLU A 251 -13.24 -9.36 -28.30
N ARG A 252 -14.11 -9.03 -29.26
CA ARG A 252 -14.70 -7.69 -29.43
C ARG A 252 -15.71 -7.35 -28.33
N LEU A 253 -15.81 -8.21 -27.29
CA LEU A 253 -16.77 -8.17 -26.20
C LEU A 253 -16.29 -7.29 -25.04
N GLY A 254 -17.26 -6.79 -24.27
CA GLY A 254 -17.12 -5.74 -23.28
C GLY A 254 -16.15 -6.00 -22.11
N LEU A 255 -15.87 -4.96 -21.33
CA LEU A 255 -15.03 -4.96 -20.10
C LEU A 255 -15.53 -5.93 -19.02
N ALA A 256 -16.80 -6.36 -19.07
CA ALA A 256 -17.42 -7.12 -18.00
C ALA A 256 -17.05 -8.62 -17.98
N GLU A 257 -16.49 -9.16 -19.06
CA GLU A 257 -16.33 -10.62 -19.22
C GLU A 257 -14.92 -11.13 -18.90
N ASN A 258 -13.90 -10.27 -18.98
CA ASN A 258 -12.52 -10.68 -18.70
C ASN A 258 -12.04 -10.07 -17.39
N THR A 259 -11.55 -10.91 -16.50
CA THR A 259 -10.91 -10.51 -15.25
C THR A 259 -9.55 -11.19 -15.11
N ILE A 260 -8.67 -10.57 -14.34
CA ILE A 260 -7.41 -11.14 -13.88
C ILE A 260 -7.44 -11.22 -12.35
N GLU A 261 -6.90 -12.30 -11.80
CA GLU A 261 -6.74 -12.47 -10.37
C GLU A 261 -5.32 -12.08 -9.95
N ILE A 262 -5.21 -11.16 -9.00
CA ILE A 262 -3.96 -10.68 -8.38
C ILE A 262 -4.16 -10.78 -6.88
N LEU A 263 -3.28 -11.48 -6.17
CA LEU A 263 -3.36 -11.69 -4.71
C LEU A 263 -4.77 -12.14 -4.23
N GLY A 264 -5.47 -12.96 -5.04
CA GLY A 264 -6.82 -13.45 -4.73
C GLY A 264 -7.95 -12.43 -4.93
N LEU A 265 -7.67 -11.27 -5.52
CA LEU A 265 -8.67 -10.27 -5.89
C LEU A 265 -8.80 -10.15 -7.41
N ARG A 266 -10.03 -10.06 -7.90
CA ARG A 266 -10.28 -9.90 -9.33
C ARG A 266 -10.29 -8.45 -9.75
N ARG A 267 -9.64 -8.15 -10.89
CA ARG A 267 -9.69 -6.83 -11.53
C ARG A 267 -10.13 -6.98 -12.99
N PRO A 268 -10.88 -6.01 -13.53
CA PRO A 268 -11.22 -5.98 -14.95
C PRO A 268 -9.97 -6.03 -15.81
N LEU A 269 -10.00 -6.85 -16.85
CA LEU A 269 -8.91 -7.05 -17.80
C LEU A 269 -9.36 -6.68 -19.20
N LEU A 270 -8.65 -5.74 -19.83
CA LEU A 270 -8.83 -5.43 -21.23
C LEU A 270 -7.59 -5.88 -22.03
N LYS A 271 -7.78 -6.66 -23.08
CA LYS A 271 -6.72 -7.01 -24.02
C LYS A 271 -6.67 -5.99 -25.15
N VAL A 272 -5.51 -5.40 -25.36
CA VAL A 272 -5.27 -4.40 -26.42
C VAL A 272 -4.27 -4.95 -27.41
N PRO A 273 -4.66 -5.13 -28.70
CA PRO A 273 -3.76 -5.58 -29.74
C PRO A 273 -2.77 -4.48 -30.10
N VAL A 274 -1.49 -4.81 -30.07
CA VAL A 274 -0.39 -3.91 -30.45
C VAL A 274 -0.07 -4.12 -31.92
N ALA A 275 -0.13 -3.04 -32.70
CA ALA A 275 0.25 -3.06 -34.11
C ALA A 275 1.17 -1.87 -34.44
N PRO A 276 2.14 -2.04 -35.33
CA PRO A 276 2.98 -0.94 -35.78
C PRO A 276 2.15 0.24 -36.30
N GLY A 277 2.49 1.46 -35.90
CA GLY A 277 1.82 2.68 -36.36
C GLY A 277 0.53 3.05 -35.60
N LYS A 278 0.09 2.27 -34.61
CA LYS A 278 -1.02 2.64 -33.74
C LYS A 278 -0.49 3.26 -32.45
N SER A 279 -1.03 4.40 -32.02
CA SER A 279 -0.71 4.99 -30.73
C SER A 279 -1.26 4.13 -29.60
N LEU A 280 -0.37 3.53 -28.83
CA LEU A 280 -0.71 2.73 -27.66
C LEU A 280 -1.36 3.59 -26.58
N ALA A 281 -0.86 4.81 -26.36
CA ALA A 281 -1.41 5.75 -25.40
C ALA A 281 -2.89 6.06 -25.68
N LEU A 282 -3.26 6.29 -26.94
CA LEU A 282 -4.64 6.54 -27.34
C LEU A 282 -5.56 5.35 -27.00
N LEU A 283 -5.10 4.13 -27.25
CA LEU A 283 -5.86 2.91 -26.96
C LEU A 283 -6.05 2.71 -25.45
N ILE A 284 -5.01 2.98 -24.67
CA ILE A 284 -5.08 2.87 -23.21
C ILE A 284 -6.00 3.97 -22.62
N GLU A 285 -5.93 5.22 -23.11
CA GLU A 285 -6.88 6.27 -22.73
C GLU A 285 -8.33 5.88 -23.05
N ALA A 286 -8.57 5.32 -24.25
CA ALA A 286 -9.90 4.87 -24.64
C ALA A 286 -10.39 3.72 -23.72
N ALA A 287 -9.51 2.79 -23.35
CA ALA A 287 -9.80 1.73 -22.40
C ALA A 287 -10.18 2.27 -21.01
N ALA A 288 -9.41 3.25 -20.50
CA ALA A 288 -9.67 3.90 -19.24
C ALA A 288 -11.03 4.64 -19.22
N ARG A 289 -11.34 5.35 -20.29
CA ARG A 289 -12.66 6.02 -20.45
C ARG A 289 -13.81 5.04 -20.54
N LYS A 290 -13.63 3.94 -21.25
CA LYS A 290 -14.64 2.85 -21.34
C LYS A 290 -14.90 2.26 -19.95
N TYR A 291 -13.84 2.01 -19.16
CA TYR A 291 -13.96 1.57 -17.77
C TYR A 291 -14.74 2.58 -16.93
N LEU A 292 -14.41 3.88 -16.98
CA LEU A 292 -15.14 4.92 -16.24
C LEU A 292 -16.62 5.02 -16.60
N LEU A 293 -16.98 4.81 -17.86
CA LEU A 293 -18.37 4.78 -18.31
C LEU A 293 -19.12 3.56 -17.72
N SER A 294 -18.47 2.38 -17.72
CA SER A 294 -19.07 1.18 -17.14
C SER A 294 -19.34 1.32 -15.64
N GLN A 295 -18.46 2.01 -14.89
CA GLN A 295 -18.66 2.29 -13.47
C GLN A 295 -19.86 3.21 -13.18
N ARG A 296 -20.29 3.99 -14.19
CA ARG A 296 -21.48 4.88 -14.11
C ARG A 296 -22.77 4.17 -14.58
N GLY A 297 -22.72 2.89 -14.87
CA GLY A 297 -23.86 2.15 -15.38
C GLY A 297 -24.25 2.50 -16.82
N VAL A 298 -23.38 3.19 -17.57
CA VAL A 298 -23.59 3.46 -18.98
C VAL A 298 -23.33 2.17 -19.75
N THR A 299 -24.35 1.66 -20.42
CA THR A 299 -24.25 0.45 -21.25
C THR A 299 -23.25 0.67 -22.38
N ASP A 300 -22.38 -0.31 -22.61
CA ASP A 300 -21.41 -0.23 -23.71
C ASP A 300 -22.15 -0.19 -25.05
N ALA A 301 -21.86 0.81 -25.87
CA ALA A 301 -22.46 0.98 -27.19
C ALA A 301 -22.31 -0.28 -28.09
N ALA A 302 -21.22 -1.04 -27.91
CA ALA A 302 -21.03 -2.32 -28.61
C ALA A 302 -22.05 -3.38 -28.14
N SER A 303 -22.31 -3.47 -26.83
CA SER A 303 -23.31 -4.39 -26.25
C SER A 303 -24.73 -4.02 -26.70
N GLU A 304 -25.06 -2.73 -26.74
CA GLU A 304 -26.34 -2.27 -27.29
C GLU A 304 -26.49 -2.58 -28.78
N TYR A 305 -25.42 -2.38 -29.56
CA TYR A 305 -25.44 -2.69 -31.00
C TYR A 305 -25.63 -4.19 -31.23
N ILE A 306 -24.92 -5.05 -30.49
CA ILE A 306 -25.04 -6.50 -30.60
C ILE A 306 -26.45 -6.94 -30.20
N ALA A 307 -26.98 -6.47 -29.07
CA ALA A 307 -28.34 -6.80 -28.63
C ALA A 307 -29.39 -6.43 -29.67
N ARG A 308 -29.31 -5.24 -30.26
CA ARG A 308 -30.19 -4.79 -31.36
C ARG A 308 -30.03 -5.61 -32.64
N HIS A 309 -28.83 -6.15 -32.90
CA HIS A 309 -28.58 -6.97 -34.08
C HIS A 309 -29.12 -8.38 -33.91
N ASP A 310 -28.94 -8.97 -32.71
CA ASP A 310 -29.48 -10.28 -32.35
C ASP A 310 -31.02 -10.29 -32.33
N GLU A 311 -31.65 -9.22 -31.80
CA GLU A 311 -33.11 -9.06 -31.89
C GLU A 311 -33.63 -9.03 -33.35
N LYS A 312 -32.87 -8.39 -34.25
CA LYS A 312 -33.23 -8.38 -35.70
C LYS A 312 -33.01 -9.72 -36.37
N LEU A 313 -32.08 -10.55 -35.93
CA LEU A 313 -31.84 -11.89 -36.46
C LEU A 313 -32.85 -12.93 -35.92
N GLN A 314 -33.31 -12.75 -34.68
CA GLN A 314 -34.34 -13.63 -34.06
C GLN A 314 -35.78 -13.28 -34.47
N GLY A 315 -36.02 -12.10 -35.00
CA GLY A 315 -37.31 -11.62 -35.47
C GLY A 315 -37.61 -11.88 -36.96
N ARG A 316 -36.84 -12.78 -37.63
CA ARG A 316 -37.07 -13.23 -39.01
C ARG A 316 -37.56 -14.66 -39.04
#